data_985c79b459fb127ae154b13134725b76
#
_entry.id   985c79b459fb127ae154b13134725b76
#
_cell.length_a   1.000
_cell.length_b   1.000
_cell.length_c   1.000
_cell.angle_alpha   90.00
_cell.angle_beta   90.00
_cell.angle_gamma   90.00
#
_symmetry.space_group_name_H-M   'P 1'
#
loop_
_entity.id
_entity.type
_entity.pdbx_description
1 polymer ?
#
loop_
_entity_poly.entity_id
_entity_poly.type
_entity_poly.pdbx_seq_one_letter_code
_entity_poly.pdbx_strand_id
1 'polypeptide(L)'
;MIIGGVLALIVALGMIGTVMVFTNHGMFGMQTLSSSTGYYHMTDGNNGTGGMMGNGNGLGTSQGTPVIGMTNVAMTNHDTFSPSIIQVKVGTTVTWTNADTDTHTVTFMPMMSGGSNNVGNGATFSQTFSSAGTYYYRCLYHQSMIGEVIVTG
;
A
#
# COMPACT_ATOMS: atom_id res chain seq x y z
N MET A 1 -8.80 47.68 3.25
CA MET A 1 -8.62 46.26 3.64
C MET A 1 -8.70 45.47 2.36
N ILE A 2 -7.53 45.15 1.78
CA ILE A 2 -7.42 44.51 0.45
C ILE A 2 -7.21 43.02 0.72
N ILE A 3 -8.19 42.18 0.33
CA ILE A 3 -8.14 40.76 0.39
C ILE A 3 -7.30 40.30 -0.82
N GLY A 4 -6.04 39.95 -0.58
CA GLY A 4 -5.16 39.38 -1.62
C GLY A 4 -5.58 37.95 -1.97
N GLY A 5 -6.20 37.79 -3.12
CA GLY A 5 -6.49 36.48 -3.66
C GLY A 5 -5.19 35.76 -4.12
N VAL A 6 -5.00 34.55 -3.69
CA VAL A 6 -3.94 33.67 -4.22
C VAL A 6 -4.39 33.14 -5.57
N LEU A 7 -3.75 33.57 -6.64
CA LEU A 7 -3.96 33.02 -7.97
C LEU A 7 -2.97 31.89 -8.20
N ALA A 8 -3.43 30.65 -8.19
CA ALA A 8 -2.61 29.50 -8.56
C ALA A 8 -2.77 29.24 -10.06
N LEU A 9 -1.71 29.43 -10.82
CA LEU A 9 -1.66 29.06 -12.22
C LEU A 9 -1.02 27.68 -12.34
N ILE A 10 -1.79 26.68 -12.74
CA ILE A 10 -1.29 25.33 -13.04
C ILE A 10 -0.96 25.26 -14.51
N VAL A 11 0.34 25.20 -14.84
CA VAL A 11 0.79 24.95 -16.22
C VAL A 11 1.32 23.51 -16.26
N ALA A 12 0.57 22.63 -16.89
CA ALA A 12 1.02 21.26 -17.16
C ALA A 12 1.76 21.25 -18.51
N LEU A 13 3.07 21.10 -18.47
CA LEU A 13 3.92 20.88 -19.63
C LEU A 13 4.57 19.50 -19.53
N GLY A 14 4.05 18.55 -20.27
CA GLY A 14 4.63 17.21 -20.39
C GLY A 14 4.47 16.36 -19.13
N MET A 15 5.11 15.18 -19.10
CA MET A 15 5.04 14.18 -18.02
C MET A 15 5.69 14.60 -16.69
N ILE A 16 6.11 15.84 -16.54
CA ILE A 16 6.67 16.40 -15.30
C ILE A 16 5.83 17.63 -14.95
N GLY A 17 4.95 17.49 -13.96
CA GLY A 17 4.14 18.61 -13.46
C GLY A 17 5.01 19.57 -12.65
N THR A 18 5.20 20.80 -13.13
CA THR A 18 5.80 21.87 -12.35
C THR A 18 4.69 22.71 -11.74
N VAL A 19 4.60 22.77 -10.43
CA VAL A 19 3.68 23.65 -9.72
C VAL A 19 4.44 24.91 -9.30
N MET A 20 4.05 26.05 -9.85
CA MET A 20 4.54 27.35 -9.39
C MET A 20 3.61 27.91 -8.31
N VAL A 21 4.12 28.06 -7.10
CA VAL A 21 3.41 28.72 -6.01
C VAL A 21 4.02 30.12 -5.81
N PHE A 22 3.22 31.14 -6.09
CA PHE A 22 3.60 32.53 -5.83
C PHE A 22 3.14 32.91 -4.42
N THR A 23 4.10 33.13 -3.52
CA THR A 23 3.82 33.70 -2.21
C THR A 23 4.19 35.19 -2.19
N ASN A 24 3.40 36.00 -1.50
CA ASN A 24 3.48 37.49 -1.51
C ASN A 24 4.75 38.02 -0.81
N HIS A 25 5.74 37.21 -0.53
CA HIS A 25 6.96 37.58 0.21
C HIS A 25 8.26 37.36 -0.61
N GLY A 26 8.23 37.57 -1.92
CA GLY A 26 9.44 37.81 -2.73
C GLY A 26 10.49 36.71 -2.78
N MET A 27 10.18 35.46 -2.37
CA MET A 27 11.07 34.31 -2.56
C MET A 27 10.51 33.35 -3.60
N PHE A 28 11.23 33.16 -4.68
CA PHE A 28 10.92 32.19 -5.71
C PHE A 28 11.44 30.82 -5.26
N GLY A 29 10.56 29.96 -4.82
CA GLY A 29 10.87 28.55 -4.60
C GLY A 29 10.48 27.72 -5.84
N MET A 30 11.46 27.23 -6.59
CA MET A 30 11.21 26.30 -7.68
C MET A 30 11.32 24.88 -7.10
N GLN A 31 10.20 24.21 -6.94
CA GLN A 31 10.17 22.79 -6.53
C GLN A 31 9.83 21.93 -7.74
N THR A 32 10.76 21.08 -8.11
CA THR A 32 10.53 20.04 -9.10
C THR A 32 9.96 18.81 -8.39
N LEU A 33 8.73 18.46 -8.68
CA LEU A 33 8.17 17.19 -8.25
C LEU A 33 8.69 16.10 -9.19
N SER A 34 9.67 15.34 -8.72
CA SER A 34 10.08 14.10 -9.39
C SER A 34 9.01 13.05 -9.11
N SER A 35 8.35 12.55 -10.15
CA SER A 35 7.45 11.41 -10.05
C SER A 35 8.26 10.12 -9.95
N SER A 36 8.92 9.89 -8.82
CA SER A 36 9.25 8.55 -8.38
C SER A 36 8.27 8.20 -7.27
N THR A 37 7.49 7.20 -7.52
CA THR A 37 6.62 6.46 -6.63
C THR A 37 7.02 6.57 -5.16
N GLY A 38 6.20 7.21 -4.34
CA GLY A 38 6.25 6.95 -2.92
C GLY A 38 6.73 8.12 -2.08
N TYR A 39 6.32 8.20 -0.98
CA TYR A 39 6.72 8.84 0.29
C TYR A 39 7.18 10.29 0.23
N TYR A 40 6.28 11.15 0.62
CA TYR A 40 6.63 12.50 1.07
C TYR A 40 7.36 12.37 2.42
N HIS A 41 8.68 12.43 2.39
CA HIS A 41 9.48 12.62 3.58
C HIS A 41 9.57 14.12 3.83
N MET A 42 8.77 14.64 4.75
CA MET A 42 8.98 15.98 5.30
C MET A 42 10.12 15.88 6.31
N THR A 43 11.30 16.33 5.93
CA THR A 43 12.37 16.63 6.89
C THR A 43 12.14 18.03 7.43
N ASP A 44 11.54 18.15 8.59
CA ASP A 44 11.75 19.31 9.43
C ASP A 44 13.10 19.12 10.13
N GLY A 45 13.95 20.13 10.01
CA GLY A 45 15.33 20.08 10.48
C GLY A 45 15.42 20.15 12.01
N ASN A 46 14.90 19.19 12.73
CA ASN A 46 15.14 19.07 14.16
C ASN A 46 15.59 17.64 14.50
N ASN A 47 16.87 17.56 14.90
CA ASN A 47 17.57 16.35 15.32
C ASN A 47 16.98 15.86 16.65
N GLY A 48 15.98 14.97 16.60
CA GLY A 48 15.37 14.37 17.77
C GLY A 48 15.00 12.91 17.49
N THR A 49 15.69 11.97 18.13
CA THR A 49 15.32 10.57 18.24
C THR A 49 13.97 10.45 18.96
N GLY A 50 12.89 10.50 18.23
CA GLY A 50 11.53 10.34 18.76
C GLY A 50 10.73 9.41 17.88
N GLY A 51 10.28 8.27 18.42
CA GLY A 51 9.42 7.33 17.72
C GLY A 51 8.15 8.02 17.26
N MET A 52 7.91 8.01 15.96
CA MET A 52 6.67 8.52 15.39
C MET A 52 5.54 7.51 15.64
N MET A 53 4.68 7.85 16.60
CA MET A 53 3.30 7.36 16.58
C MET A 53 2.54 8.14 15.53
N GLY A 54 2.60 7.68 14.29
CA GLY A 54 1.78 8.20 13.20
C GLY A 54 0.33 7.78 13.41
N ASN A 55 -0.50 8.67 13.93
CA ASN A 55 -1.96 8.50 13.91
C ASN A 55 -2.46 8.82 12.50
N GLY A 56 -2.22 7.92 11.57
CA GLY A 56 -2.71 7.99 10.20
C GLY A 56 -3.66 6.84 9.95
N ASN A 57 -4.93 7.11 9.60
CA ASN A 57 -5.87 6.15 9.02
C ASN A 57 -5.37 5.66 7.64
N GLY A 58 -4.07 5.37 7.52
CA GLY A 58 -3.48 4.72 6.37
C GLY A 58 -3.77 3.23 6.44
N LEU A 59 -4.28 2.66 5.37
CA LEU A 59 -4.22 1.23 5.13
C LEU A 59 -2.78 0.80 5.42
N GLY A 60 -2.57 0.00 6.48
CA GLY A 60 -1.24 -0.47 6.83
C GLY A 60 -0.63 -1.17 5.60
N THR A 61 0.39 -0.56 5.03
CA THR A 61 1.16 -1.21 3.97
C THR A 61 2.09 -2.22 4.63
N SER A 62 2.11 -3.44 4.14
CA SER A 62 3.10 -4.41 4.56
C SER A 62 4.50 -3.89 4.20
N GLN A 63 5.38 -3.78 5.21
CA GLN A 63 6.76 -3.32 5.02
C GLN A 63 7.62 -4.54 4.71
N GLY A 64 8.15 -4.63 3.51
CA GLY A 64 9.04 -5.74 3.15
C GLY A 64 9.36 -5.82 1.66
N THR A 65 10.34 -6.66 1.33
CA THR A 65 10.68 -6.97 -0.06
C THR A 65 9.78 -8.10 -0.57
N PRO A 66 9.15 -7.96 -1.75
CA PRO A 66 8.28 -9.00 -2.29
C PRO A 66 9.06 -10.28 -2.62
N VAL A 67 8.47 -11.43 -2.32
CA VAL A 67 8.98 -12.73 -2.78
C VAL A 67 8.46 -12.99 -4.19
N ILE A 68 9.37 -13.07 -5.16
CA ILE A 68 9.03 -13.16 -6.58
C ILE A 68 8.69 -14.61 -6.97
N GLY A 69 7.58 -14.79 -7.68
CA GLY A 69 7.13 -16.09 -8.20
C GLY A 69 6.52 -17.03 -7.18
N MET A 70 6.40 -16.62 -5.92
CA MET A 70 5.73 -17.40 -4.89
C MET A 70 4.22 -17.40 -5.12
N THR A 71 3.61 -18.58 -5.12
CA THR A 71 2.16 -18.76 -5.33
C THR A 71 1.43 -19.31 -4.11
N ASN A 72 2.16 -19.60 -3.04
CA ASN A 72 1.59 -20.11 -1.78
C ASN A 72 1.89 -19.15 -0.64
N VAL A 73 0.88 -18.83 0.15
CA VAL A 73 0.97 -17.98 1.35
C VAL A 73 0.42 -18.78 2.52
N ALA A 74 1.19 -18.93 3.60
CA ALA A 74 0.70 -19.53 4.83
C ALA A 74 0.03 -18.46 5.73
N MET A 75 -1.07 -18.82 6.37
CA MET A 75 -1.63 -18.14 7.53
C MET A 75 -1.08 -18.82 8.76
N THR A 76 -0.34 -18.10 9.60
CA THR A 76 0.48 -18.69 10.66
C THR A 76 -0.07 -18.39 12.05
N ASN A 77 0.37 -19.16 13.03
CA ASN A 77 0.02 -19.01 14.45
C ASN A 77 0.55 -17.73 15.12
N HIS A 78 1.10 -16.80 14.35
CA HIS A 78 1.47 -15.46 14.82
C HIS A 78 0.56 -14.39 14.22
N ASP A 79 -0.62 -14.77 13.73
CA ASP A 79 -1.56 -13.88 13.04
C ASP A 79 -0.89 -13.12 11.88
N THR A 80 -0.13 -13.84 11.05
CA THR A 80 0.56 -13.25 9.89
C THR A 80 0.35 -14.07 8.63
N PHE A 81 0.38 -13.38 7.48
CA PHE A 81 0.57 -14.02 6.18
C PHE A 81 2.06 -14.19 5.92
N SER A 82 2.49 -15.38 5.52
CA SER A 82 3.89 -15.70 5.25
C SER A 82 4.05 -16.38 3.89
N PRO A 83 4.78 -15.75 2.93
CA PRO A 83 5.24 -14.37 2.97
C PRO A 83 4.10 -13.36 2.94
N SER A 84 4.29 -12.15 3.51
CA SER A 84 3.27 -11.10 3.54
C SER A 84 3.17 -10.32 2.23
N ILE A 85 4.26 -10.28 1.43
CA ILE A 85 4.30 -9.63 0.12
C ILE A 85 4.84 -10.63 -0.91
N ILE A 86 4.07 -10.82 -1.99
CA ILE A 86 4.49 -11.65 -3.13
C ILE A 86 4.34 -10.87 -4.44
N GLN A 87 5.18 -11.23 -5.42
CA GLN A 87 5.05 -10.70 -6.78
C GLN A 87 4.86 -11.85 -7.76
N VAL A 88 3.81 -11.78 -8.57
CA VAL A 88 3.43 -12.81 -9.55
C VAL A 88 3.10 -12.18 -10.90
N LYS A 89 2.95 -13.01 -11.94
CA LYS A 89 2.50 -12.61 -13.27
C LYS A 89 0.97 -12.62 -13.38
N VAL A 90 0.45 -11.80 -14.30
CA VAL A 90 -0.98 -11.87 -14.72
C VAL A 90 -1.33 -13.30 -15.10
N GLY A 91 -2.52 -13.76 -14.69
CA GLY A 91 -3.01 -15.12 -14.88
C GLY A 91 -2.59 -16.11 -13.80
N THR A 92 -1.73 -15.71 -12.85
CA THR A 92 -1.30 -16.59 -11.76
C THR A 92 -2.42 -16.79 -10.74
N THR A 93 -2.57 -18.04 -10.27
CA THR A 93 -3.39 -18.38 -9.12
C THR A 93 -2.53 -18.43 -7.87
N VAL A 94 -2.89 -17.67 -6.86
CA VAL A 94 -2.27 -17.70 -5.53
C VAL A 94 -3.17 -18.47 -4.58
N THR A 95 -2.56 -19.31 -3.74
CA THR A 95 -3.25 -20.12 -2.74
C THR A 95 -2.80 -19.73 -1.33
N TRP A 96 -3.75 -19.45 -0.46
CA TRP A 96 -3.55 -19.26 0.98
C TRP A 96 -3.92 -20.55 1.71
N THR A 97 -3.04 -21.01 2.58
CA THR A 97 -3.26 -22.20 3.42
C THR A 97 -3.26 -21.79 4.89
N ASN A 98 -4.29 -22.13 5.62
CA ASN A 98 -4.31 -21.92 7.04
C ASN A 98 -3.51 -23.01 7.76
N ALA A 99 -2.32 -22.66 8.24
CA ALA A 99 -1.43 -23.51 9.04
C ALA A 99 -1.59 -23.25 10.56
N ASP A 100 -2.57 -22.42 10.94
CA ASP A 100 -2.89 -22.09 12.32
C ASP A 100 -4.11 -22.90 12.82
N THR A 101 -4.30 -22.96 14.13
CA THR A 101 -5.50 -23.51 14.76
C THR A 101 -6.69 -22.56 14.71
N ASP A 102 -6.42 -21.25 14.63
CA ASP A 102 -7.46 -20.23 14.55
C ASP A 102 -8.03 -20.10 13.13
N THR A 103 -9.23 -19.58 13.05
CA THR A 103 -9.90 -19.32 11.77
C THR A 103 -9.46 -17.95 11.23
N HIS A 104 -9.06 -17.91 9.96
CA HIS A 104 -8.66 -16.69 9.27
C HIS A 104 -9.55 -16.37 8.06
N THR A 105 -9.36 -15.18 7.48
CA THR A 105 -9.95 -14.79 6.20
C THR A 105 -8.89 -14.13 5.30
N VAL A 106 -9.13 -14.16 3.99
CA VAL A 106 -8.39 -13.35 3.01
C VAL A 106 -9.39 -12.36 2.40
N THR A 107 -9.36 -11.12 2.84
CA THR A 107 -10.31 -10.08 2.42
C THR A 107 -9.57 -8.97 1.70
N PHE A 108 -9.82 -8.82 0.40
CA PHE A 108 -9.19 -7.80 -0.44
C PHE A 108 -9.75 -6.41 -0.19
N MET A 109 -8.89 -5.38 -0.32
CA MET A 109 -9.22 -3.96 -0.10
C MET A 109 -8.72 -3.08 -1.27
N PRO A 110 -9.48 -2.04 -1.69
CA PRO A 110 -10.88 -1.82 -1.41
C PRO A 110 -11.69 -2.96 -2.02
N MET A 111 -12.79 -3.33 -1.42
CA MET A 111 -13.57 -4.54 -1.67
C MET A 111 -13.52 -5.01 -3.14
N MET A 112 -12.52 -5.79 -3.51
CA MET A 112 -12.58 -6.60 -4.70
C MET A 112 -13.60 -7.72 -4.46
N SER A 113 -14.44 -7.99 -5.44
CA SER A 113 -15.21 -9.24 -5.45
C SER A 113 -14.21 -10.39 -5.47
N GLY A 114 -14.21 -11.28 -4.46
CA GLY A 114 -13.37 -12.47 -4.47
C GLY A 114 -12.56 -12.75 -3.20
N GLY A 115 -12.91 -12.23 -2.05
CA GLY A 115 -12.31 -12.67 -0.79
C GLY A 115 -12.79 -14.05 -0.34
N SER A 116 -12.10 -14.66 0.62
CA SER A 116 -12.50 -15.94 1.22
C SER A 116 -13.67 -15.77 2.19
N ASN A 117 -14.42 -16.86 2.38
CA ASN A 117 -15.11 -17.11 3.63
C ASN A 117 -14.09 -17.47 4.73
N ASN A 118 -14.59 -17.98 5.85
CA ASN A 118 -13.74 -18.50 6.90
C ASN A 118 -12.87 -19.66 6.40
N VAL A 119 -11.56 -19.54 6.61
CA VAL A 119 -10.56 -20.57 6.30
C VAL A 119 -10.11 -21.18 7.61
N GLY A 120 -10.63 -22.37 7.93
CA GLY A 120 -10.27 -23.11 9.15
C GLY A 120 -8.90 -23.79 9.03
N ASN A 121 -8.45 -24.40 10.12
CA ASN A 121 -7.18 -25.14 10.18
C ASN A 121 -7.05 -26.14 9.03
N GLY A 122 -5.92 -26.12 8.32
CA GLY A 122 -5.60 -26.98 7.18
C GLY A 122 -6.37 -26.65 5.89
N ALA A 123 -7.36 -25.75 5.93
CA ALA A 123 -8.13 -25.35 4.76
C ALA A 123 -7.34 -24.35 3.88
N THR A 124 -7.78 -24.23 2.62
CA THR A 124 -7.16 -23.36 1.64
C THR A 124 -8.18 -22.44 0.98
N PHE A 125 -7.69 -21.28 0.52
CA PHE A 125 -8.41 -20.38 -0.39
C PHE A 125 -7.49 -20.07 -1.58
N SER A 126 -8.04 -19.95 -2.79
CA SER A 126 -7.27 -19.62 -3.99
C SER A 126 -7.94 -18.50 -4.78
N GLN A 127 -7.11 -17.62 -5.34
CA GLN A 127 -7.54 -16.51 -6.19
C GLN A 127 -6.64 -16.38 -7.41
N THR A 128 -7.24 -16.28 -8.59
CA THR A 128 -6.54 -15.99 -9.85
C THR A 128 -6.55 -14.48 -10.13
N PHE A 129 -5.40 -13.91 -10.46
CA PHE A 129 -5.24 -12.49 -10.75
C PHE A 129 -5.14 -12.25 -12.26
N SER A 130 -6.22 -11.78 -12.87
CA SER A 130 -6.33 -11.57 -14.32
C SER A 130 -5.85 -10.19 -14.81
N SER A 131 -5.52 -9.28 -13.91
CA SER A 131 -5.09 -7.91 -14.25
C SER A 131 -3.85 -7.54 -13.45
N ALA A 132 -2.95 -6.75 -14.06
CA ALA A 132 -1.81 -6.18 -13.36
C ALA A 132 -2.27 -5.15 -12.33
N GLY A 133 -1.58 -5.06 -11.19
CA GLY A 133 -1.90 -4.15 -10.10
C GLY A 133 -1.38 -4.64 -8.76
N THR A 134 -1.63 -3.85 -7.73
CA THR A 134 -1.32 -4.20 -6.35
C THR A 134 -2.61 -4.48 -5.60
N TYR A 135 -2.67 -5.65 -4.99
CA TYR A 135 -3.83 -6.17 -4.30
C TYR A 135 -3.52 -6.34 -2.82
N TYR A 136 -4.02 -5.40 -2.01
CA TYR A 136 -3.92 -5.48 -0.56
C TYR A 136 -5.02 -6.37 -0.01
N TYR A 137 -4.68 -7.17 1.02
CA TYR A 137 -5.64 -8.01 1.71
C TYR A 137 -5.32 -8.10 3.21
N ARG A 138 -6.33 -8.47 4.00
CA ARG A 138 -6.21 -8.64 5.45
C ARG A 138 -7.09 -9.78 5.96
N CYS A 139 -6.82 -10.23 7.17
CA CYS A 139 -7.75 -11.02 7.96
C CYS A 139 -8.77 -10.10 8.65
N LEU A 140 -10.04 -10.47 8.68
CA LEU A 140 -11.08 -9.71 9.38
C LEU A 140 -11.04 -9.91 10.89
N TYR A 141 -10.50 -11.04 11.36
CA TYR A 141 -10.41 -11.36 12.78
C TYR A 141 -9.17 -10.76 13.45
N HIS A 142 -8.06 -10.59 12.70
CA HIS A 142 -6.78 -10.16 13.19
C HIS A 142 -6.31 -8.91 12.43
N GLN A 143 -6.48 -7.73 13.02
CA GLN A 143 -6.28 -6.44 12.33
C GLN A 143 -4.84 -6.19 11.86
N SER A 144 -3.85 -6.76 12.55
CA SER A 144 -2.43 -6.69 12.18
C SER A 144 -2.04 -7.63 11.06
N MET A 145 -2.89 -8.62 10.74
CA MET A 145 -2.64 -9.62 9.71
C MET A 145 -2.99 -9.07 8.33
N ILE A 146 -1.99 -8.48 7.67
CA ILE A 146 -2.10 -7.82 6.37
C ILE A 146 -1.13 -8.43 5.36
N GLY A 147 -1.48 -8.39 4.09
CA GLY A 147 -0.63 -8.88 3.00
C GLY A 147 -0.86 -8.15 1.69
N GLU A 148 0.02 -8.43 0.73
CA GLU A 148 0.03 -7.76 -0.58
C GLU A 148 0.41 -8.74 -1.69
N VAL A 149 -0.34 -8.72 -2.79
CA VAL A 149 0.01 -9.39 -4.05
C VAL A 149 0.26 -8.34 -5.12
N ILE A 150 1.50 -8.28 -5.61
CA ILE A 150 1.90 -7.43 -6.73
C ILE A 150 1.81 -8.25 -8.01
N VAL A 151 0.93 -7.86 -8.92
CA VAL A 151 0.72 -8.55 -10.20
C VAL A 151 1.34 -7.75 -11.32
N THR A 152 2.28 -8.34 -12.05
CA THR A 152 2.99 -7.72 -13.17
C THR A 152 2.58 -8.36 -14.50
N GLY A 153 2.63 -7.56 -15.58
CA GLY A 153 2.36 -8.04 -16.94
C GLY A 153 3.44 -8.98 -17.48
#